data_5ac8acd0b068029ef9a239aaf9c6d1cf
#
_entry.id   5ac8acd0b068029ef9a239aaf9c6d1cf
#
_cell.length_a   1.000
_cell.length_b   1.000
_cell.length_c   1.000
_cell.angle_alpha   90.00
_cell.angle_beta   90.00
_cell.angle_gamma   90.00
#
_symmetry.space_group_name_H-M   'P 1'
#
loop_
_entity.id
_entity.type
_entity.pdbx_description
1 polymer ?
#
loop_
_entity_poly.entity_id
_entity_poly.type
_entity_poly.pdbx_seq_one_letter_code
_entity_poly.pdbx_strand_id
1 'polypeptide(L)'
;MEHIVYVVDDDDAVRQSVIGLLDSAGLNAIGFSSAEAFLQYRFEDLPSCVILDMQMPAISGFEVADALKESGREIPIIFLTGHGTIPMSVRAIKGGAYEFLTK
;
A
#
# COMPACT_ATOMS: atom_id res chain seq x y z
N MET A 1 -6.46 -10.85 18.19
CA MET A 1 -5.55 -9.71 17.86
C MET A 1 -6.01 -9.05 16.59
N GLU A 2 -6.24 -7.76 16.67
CA GLU A 2 -6.69 -7.01 15.49
C GLU A 2 -5.51 -6.71 14.56
N HIS A 3 -5.81 -6.72 13.27
CA HIS A 3 -4.87 -6.38 12.23
C HIS A 3 -5.49 -5.32 11.33
N ILE A 4 -4.69 -4.44 10.78
CA ILE A 4 -5.17 -3.41 9.87
C ILE A 4 -4.42 -3.52 8.55
N VAL A 5 -5.16 -3.49 7.44
CA VAL A 5 -4.60 -3.40 6.10
C VAL A 5 -4.94 -2.03 5.54
N TYR A 6 -3.93 -1.24 5.25
CA TYR A 6 -4.12 0.05 4.60
C TYR A 6 -4.12 -0.16 3.10
N VAL A 7 -5.07 0.45 2.39
CA VAL A 7 -5.19 0.34 0.94
C VAL A 7 -5.09 1.73 0.35
N VAL A 8 -4.01 2.00 -0.37
CA VAL A 8 -3.74 3.31 -0.95
C VAL A 8 -3.79 3.19 -2.48
N ASP A 9 -4.84 3.71 -3.07
CA ASP A 9 -5.06 3.67 -4.53
C ASP A 9 -5.97 4.84 -4.90
N ASP A 10 -5.59 5.60 -5.93
CA ASP A 10 -6.39 6.72 -6.40
C ASP A 10 -7.61 6.29 -7.23
N ASP A 11 -7.63 5.06 -7.71
CA ASP A 11 -8.78 4.50 -8.42
C ASP A 11 -9.80 3.96 -7.43
N ASP A 12 -10.97 4.62 -7.35
CA ASP A 12 -12.02 4.27 -6.41
C ASP A 12 -12.53 2.84 -6.61
N ALA A 13 -12.68 2.39 -7.85
CA ALA A 13 -13.19 1.06 -8.14
C ALA A 13 -12.21 -0.02 -7.68
N VAL A 14 -10.92 0.15 -7.96
CA VAL A 14 -9.88 -0.78 -7.50
C VAL A 14 -9.80 -0.79 -5.99
N ARG A 15 -9.77 0.39 -5.36
CA ARG A 15 -9.68 0.52 -3.90
C ARG A 15 -10.86 -0.19 -3.22
N GLN A 16 -12.07 0.06 -3.68
CA GLN A 16 -13.26 -0.56 -3.11
C GLN A 16 -13.29 -2.07 -3.33
N SER A 17 -12.83 -2.54 -4.46
CA SER A 17 -12.74 -3.98 -4.75
C SER A 17 -11.77 -4.68 -3.79
N VAL A 18 -10.62 -4.07 -3.56
CA VAL A 18 -9.61 -4.63 -2.64
C VAL A 18 -10.14 -4.62 -1.20
N ILE A 19 -10.75 -3.52 -0.78
CA ILE A 19 -11.34 -3.42 0.56
C ILE A 19 -12.44 -4.46 0.75
N GLY A 20 -13.32 -4.62 -0.22
CA GLY A 20 -14.39 -5.62 -0.16
C GLY A 20 -13.85 -7.04 -0.04
N LEU A 21 -12.79 -7.35 -0.77
CA LEU A 21 -12.15 -8.66 -0.69
C LEU A 21 -11.54 -8.90 0.70
N LEU A 22 -10.86 -7.90 1.25
CA LEU A 22 -10.28 -7.99 2.59
C LEU A 22 -11.35 -8.14 3.66
N ASP A 23 -12.43 -7.37 3.56
CA ASP A 23 -13.57 -7.49 4.49
C ASP A 23 -14.18 -8.89 4.45
N SER A 24 -14.32 -9.47 3.26
CA SER A 24 -14.87 -10.82 3.12
C SER A 24 -13.97 -11.89 3.72
N ALA A 25 -12.68 -11.60 3.85
CA ALA A 25 -11.71 -12.48 4.50
C ALA A 25 -11.60 -12.24 6.01
N GLY A 26 -12.39 -11.32 6.56
CA GLY A 26 -12.37 -11.02 7.99
C GLY A 26 -11.27 -10.07 8.43
N LEU A 27 -10.66 -9.34 7.48
CA LEU A 27 -9.59 -8.38 7.77
C LEU A 27 -10.14 -6.96 7.81
N ASN A 28 -9.63 -6.15 8.73
CA ASN A 28 -9.98 -4.73 8.79
C ASN A 28 -9.17 -3.96 7.74
N ALA A 29 -9.87 -3.21 6.90
CA ALA A 29 -9.23 -2.43 5.85
C ALA A 29 -9.59 -0.96 5.96
N ILE A 30 -8.61 -0.09 5.76
CA ILE A 30 -8.80 1.36 5.72
C ILE A 30 -8.26 1.86 4.39
N GLY A 31 -9.09 2.53 3.61
CA GLY A 31 -8.72 3.02 2.28
C GLY A 31 -8.33 4.48 2.27
N PHE A 32 -7.37 4.81 1.41
CA PHE A 32 -6.93 6.18 1.15
C PHE A 32 -6.90 6.41 -0.36
N SER A 33 -7.46 7.52 -0.80
CA SER A 33 -7.47 7.89 -2.21
C SER A 33 -6.20 8.60 -2.66
N SER A 34 -5.33 8.96 -1.72
CA SER A 34 -4.05 9.61 -2.03
C SER A 34 -2.96 9.18 -1.06
N ALA A 35 -1.73 9.24 -1.53
CA ALA A 35 -0.56 8.96 -0.68
C ALA A 35 -0.44 10.00 0.43
N GLU A 36 -0.77 11.24 0.14
CA GLU A 36 -0.71 12.33 1.13
C GLU A 36 -1.61 12.04 2.32
N ALA A 37 -2.86 11.66 2.06
CA ALA A 37 -3.80 11.32 3.13
C ALA A 37 -3.29 10.15 3.98
N PHE A 38 -2.70 9.14 3.32
CA PHE A 38 -2.12 8.00 4.02
C PHE A 38 -0.94 8.40 4.90
N LEU A 39 -0.03 9.19 4.37
CA LEU A 39 1.17 9.60 5.12
C LEU A 39 0.86 10.51 6.30
N GLN A 40 -0.25 11.24 6.24
CA GLN A 40 -0.72 12.10 7.33
C GLN A 40 -1.56 11.35 8.36
N TYR A 41 -1.96 10.12 8.08
CA TYR A 41 -2.78 9.33 8.97
C TYR A 41 -1.99 8.95 10.23
N ARG A 42 -2.65 9.04 11.38
CA ARG A 42 -2.05 8.64 12.65
C ARG A 42 -2.22 7.14 12.83
N PHE A 43 -1.15 6.40 12.57
CA PHE A 43 -1.17 4.95 12.63
C PHE A 43 -1.39 4.46 14.05
N GLU A 44 -2.25 3.46 14.17
CA GLU A 44 -2.45 2.76 15.44
C GLU A 44 -1.32 1.76 15.66
N ASP A 45 -1.02 1.47 16.93
CA ASP A 45 0.02 0.50 17.29
C ASP A 45 -0.55 -0.92 17.21
N LEU A 46 -0.88 -1.34 16.01
CA LEU A 46 -1.43 -2.67 15.69
C LEU A 46 -0.63 -3.28 14.55
N PRO A 47 -0.56 -4.62 14.48
CA PRO A 47 0.03 -5.27 13.31
C PRO A 47 -0.68 -4.81 12.04
N SER A 48 0.08 -4.30 11.08
CA SER A 48 -0.48 -3.74 9.87
C SER A 48 0.41 -3.97 8.66
N CYS A 49 -0.20 -3.84 7.49
CA CYS A 49 0.52 -3.78 6.22
C CYS A 49 -0.18 -2.79 5.32
N VAL A 50 0.47 -2.41 4.23
CA VAL A 50 -0.10 -1.50 3.25
C VAL A 50 -0.08 -2.13 1.86
N ILE A 51 -1.21 -2.06 1.18
CA ILE A 51 -1.32 -2.36 -0.26
C ILE A 51 -1.28 -1.02 -0.96
N LEU A 52 -0.25 -0.81 -1.75
CA LEU A 52 0.11 0.50 -2.26
C LEU A 52 0.18 0.49 -3.79
N ASP A 53 -0.63 1.33 -4.42
CA ASP A 53 -0.59 1.52 -5.87
C ASP A 53 0.76 2.16 -6.26
N MET A 54 1.41 1.58 -7.26
CA MET A 54 2.68 2.09 -7.77
C MET A 54 2.53 3.40 -8.52
N GLN A 55 1.38 3.62 -9.14
CA GLN A 55 1.17 4.72 -10.07
C GLN A 55 0.02 5.62 -9.62
N MET A 56 0.37 6.62 -8.84
CA MET A 56 -0.57 7.66 -8.43
C MET A 56 -0.14 9.01 -9.00
N PRO A 57 -1.08 9.92 -9.28
CA PRO A 57 -0.77 11.16 -10.04
C PRO A 57 0.29 12.05 -9.42
N ALA A 58 0.33 12.19 -8.12
CA ALA A 58 1.21 13.16 -7.46
C ALA A 58 2.51 12.56 -6.95
N ILE A 59 2.53 11.25 -6.69
CA ILE A 59 3.65 10.59 -6.03
C ILE A 59 3.64 9.11 -6.40
N SER A 60 4.82 8.55 -6.70
CA SER A 60 4.93 7.12 -7.01
C SER A 60 4.91 6.27 -5.74
N GLY A 61 4.60 4.98 -5.90
CA GLY A 61 4.65 4.03 -4.80
C GLY A 61 6.05 3.94 -4.17
N PHE A 62 7.10 4.06 -4.98
CA PHE A 62 8.47 4.06 -4.47
C PHE A 62 8.74 5.25 -3.55
N GLU A 63 8.23 6.43 -3.91
CA GLU A 63 8.38 7.64 -3.07
C GLU A 63 7.65 7.50 -1.74
N VAL A 64 6.47 6.87 -1.76
CA VAL A 64 5.72 6.60 -0.52
C VAL A 64 6.49 5.63 0.38
N ALA A 65 7.07 4.58 -0.21
CA ALA A 65 7.89 3.62 0.54
C ALA A 65 9.10 4.30 1.20
N ASP A 66 9.76 5.19 0.47
CA ASP A 66 10.89 5.96 1.00
C ASP A 66 10.44 6.87 2.15
N ALA A 67 9.31 7.55 2.00
CA ALA A 67 8.77 8.41 3.05
C ALA A 67 8.43 7.62 4.33
N LEU A 68 7.89 6.42 4.20
CA LEU A 68 7.63 5.56 5.35
C LEU A 68 8.92 5.16 6.05
N LYS A 69 9.95 4.80 5.30
CA LYS A 69 11.27 4.48 5.85
C LYS A 69 11.85 5.65 6.62
N GLU A 70 11.82 6.84 6.02
CA GLU A 70 12.37 8.05 6.64
C GLU A 70 11.63 8.42 7.91
N SER A 71 10.34 8.12 8.00
CA SER A 71 9.55 8.39 9.20
C SER A 71 9.74 7.34 10.30
N GLY A 72 10.51 6.29 10.04
CA GLY A 72 10.73 5.21 11.01
C GLY A 72 9.59 4.22 11.11
N ARG A 73 8.64 4.24 10.20
CA ARG A 73 7.50 3.33 10.21
C ARG A 73 7.86 2.06 9.46
N GLU A 74 7.96 0.97 10.18
CA GLU A 74 8.27 -0.34 9.62
C GLU A 74 6.97 -1.10 9.34
N ILE A 75 6.38 -0.84 8.19
CA ILE A 75 5.14 -1.49 7.75
C ILE A 75 5.45 -2.30 6.50
N PRO A 76 5.14 -3.60 6.46
CA PRO A 76 5.29 -4.38 5.23
C PRO A 76 4.48 -3.77 4.09
N ILE A 77 5.10 -3.65 2.93
CA ILE A 77 4.50 -3.02 1.76
C ILE A 77 4.27 -4.06 0.68
N ILE A 78 3.03 -4.10 0.19
CA ILE A 78 2.65 -4.90 -0.96
C ILE A 78 2.33 -3.92 -2.08
N PHE A 79 3.16 -3.90 -3.12
CA PHE A 79 2.90 -3.03 -4.27
C PHE A 79 1.88 -3.67 -5.20
N LEU A 80 0.99 -2.84 -5.73
CA LEU A 80 -0.04 -3.25 -6.67
C LEU A 80 0.05 -2.33 -7.90
N THR A 81 0.14 -2.90 -9.09
CA THR A 81 0.27 -2.11 -10.31
C THR A 81 -0.46 -2.74 -11.48
N GLY A 82 -0.98 -1.89 -12.38
CA GLY A 82 -1.56 -2.32 -13.65
C GLY A 82 -0.52 -2.54 -14.76
N HIS A 83 0.70 -2.04 -14.57
CA HIS A 83 1.76 -2.07 -15.58
C HIS A 83 3.09 -2.50 -14.98
N GLY A 84 3.10 -3.67 -14.33
CA GLY A 84 4.32 -4.19 -13.72
C GLY A 84 5.32 -4.69 -14.76
N THR A 85 6.59 -4.42 -14.54
CA THR A 85 7.70 -4.96 -15.33
C THR A 85 8.65 -5.72 -14.41
N ILE A 86 9.45 -6.62 -14.98
CA ILE A 86 10.45 -7.35 -14.19
C ILE A 86 11.42 -6.38 -13.49
N PRO A 87 11.99 -5.36 -14.18
CA PRO A 87 12.84 -4.39 -13.50
C PRO A 87 12.16 -3.67 -12.34
N MET A 88 10.88 -3.31 -12.48
CA MET A 88 10.13 -2.66 -11.40
C MET A 88 9.96 -3.57 -10.19
N SER A 89 9.61 -4.85 -10.41
CA SER A 89 9.44 -5.80 -9.31
C SER A 89 10.75 -6.05 -8.58
N VAL A 90 11.85 -6.17 -9.31
CA VAL A 90 13.18 -6.33 -8.71
C VAL A 90 13.53 -5.12 -7.85
N ARG A 91 13.30 -3.91 -8.36
CA ARG A 91 13.55 -2.67 -7.62
C ARG A 91 12.70 -2.61 -6.34
N ALA A 92 11.43 -2.99 -6.43
CA ALA A 92 10.53 -2.97 -5.28
C ALA A 92 11.01 -3.91 -4.18
N ILE A 93 11.33 -5.15 -4.53
CA ILE A 93 11.77 -6.16 -3.56
C ILE A 93 13.12 -5.77 -2.95
N LYS A 94 14.07 -5.31 -3.76
CA LYS A 94 15.37 -4.85 -3.26
C LYS A 94 15.23 -3.63 -2.34
N GLY A 95 14.21 -2.80 -2.55
CA GLY A 95 13.91 -1.65 -1.70
C GLY A 95 13.23 -2.02 -0.39
N GLY A 96 12.95 -3.30 -0.14
CA GLY A 96 12.34 -3.78 1.09
C GLY A 96 10.86 -4.08 1.03
N ALA A 97 10.24 -4.07 -0.16
CA ALA A 97 8.85 -4.45 -0.30
C ALA A 97 8.66 -5.93 0.01
N TYR A 98 7.57 -6.26 0.66
CA TYR A 98 7.23 -7.64 0.98
C TYR A 98 6.77 -8.41 -0.27
N GLU A 99 6.00 -7.75 -1.13
CA GLU A 99 5.45 -8.39 -2.31
C GLU A 99 5.15 -7.35 -3.39
N PHE A 100 5.04 -7.82 -4.63
CA PHE A 100 4.72 -6.99 -5.79
C PHE A 100 3.71 -7.75 -6.65
N LEU A 101 2.50 -7.20 -6.76
CA LEU A 101 1.40 -7.84 -7.46
C LEU A 101 0.91 -6.98 -8.63
N THR A 102 0.38 -7.62 -9.67
CA THR A 102 -0.28 -6.93 -10.78
C THR A 102 -1.78 -6.91 -10.57
N LYS A 103 -2.37 -5.82 -11.00
CA LYS A 103 -3.83 -5.67 -10.98
C LYS A 103 -4.50 -6.60 -11.97
#